data_6ba7d22ebbfbeaefe23fce0531393fd1
#
_entry.id   6ba7d22ebbfbeaefe23fce0531393fd1
#
_cell.length_a   1.000
_cell.length_b   1.000
_cell.length_c   1.000
_cell.angle_alpha   90.00
_cell.angle_beta   90.00
_cell.angle_gamma   90.00
#
_symmetry.space_group_name_H-M   'P 1'
#
loop_
_entity.id
_entity.type
_entity.pdbx_description
1 polymer ?
#
loop_
_entity_poly.entity_id
_entity_poly.type
_entity_poly.pdbx_seq_one_letter_code
_entity_poly.pdbx_strand_id
1 'polypeptide(L)'
;MKRTLASLLSLALVAGSFAACGGDDDSAAGLSTSGGSSDDSVPEDVVVIDTDPAEVTALDNSFRPESIQVPAGTEVVWTNKGRNEHNVLHVDGDDWGVEVDDFQPGASYAHTFDDAGVYRYYCSIHGTTDAGMIGTIVVSG
;
A
#
# COMPACT_ATOMS: atom_id res chain seq x y z
N MET A 1 -19.57 -14.11 41.96
CA MET A 1 -18.87 -13.33 42.98
C MET A 1 -18.47 -12.00 42.36
N LYS A 2 -19.09 -10.92 42.85
CA LYS A 2 -18.86 -9.54 42.44
C LYS A 2 -17.55 -9.04 43.06
N ARG A 3 -16.75 -8.26 42.34
CA ARG A 3 -15.87 -7.23 42.93
C ARG A 3 -15.64 -6.10 41.94
N THR A 4 -16.41 -5.05 42.14
CA THR A 4 -16.18 -3.66 41.75
C THR A 4 -15.05 -3.06 42.57
N LEU A 5 -14.20 -2.27 41.94
CA LEU A 5 -13.42 -1.21 42.63
C LEU A 5 -13.21 -0.05 41.64
N ALA A 6 -13.86 1.05 42.02
CA ALA A 6 -13.63 2.39 41.48
C ALA A 6 -12.54 3.08 42.31
N SER A 7 -11.75 3.97 41.72
CA SER A 7 -11.07 5.12 42.36
C SER A 7 -10.46 5.99 41.28
N LEU A 8 -10.97 7.18 41.10
CA LEU A 8 -10.64 8.53 41.56
C LEU A 8 -9.46 9.16 40.80
N LEU A 9 -9.77 10.05 39.90
CA LEU A 9 -9.76 11.51 39.96
C LEU A 9 -8.40 12.13 40.43
N SER A 10 -7.67 12.75 39.53
CA SER A 10 -6.79 13.88 39.83
C SER A 10 -6.75 14.86 38.65
N LEU A 11 -7.37 16.00 38.93
CA LEU A 11 -7.40 17.23 38.19
C LEU A 11 -6.14 18.04 38.55
N ALA A 12 -5.33 18.43 37.56
CA ALA A 12 -4.31 19.47 37.76
C ALA A 12 -4.39 20.49 36.62
N LEU A 13 -4.99 21.60 36.94
CA LEU A 13 -5.03 22.84 36.18
C LEU A 13 -3.70 23.58 36.37
N VAL A 14 -2.96 23.90 35.34
CA VAL A 14 -1.92 24.94 35.36
C VAL A 14 -2.16 25.89 34.22
N ALA A 15 -2.65 27.07 34.57
CA ALA A 15 -2.71 28.24 33.72
C ALA A 15 -1.34 28.92 33.73
N GLY A 16 -0.79 29.20 32.56
CA GLY A 16 0.41 30.02 32.39
C GLY A 16 0.24 30.89 31.13
N SER A 17 -0.24 32.10 31.36
CA SER A 17 -0.27 33.17 30.37
C SER A 17 1.12 33.76 30.20
N PHE A 18 1.63 33.91 29.00
CA PHE A 18 2.61 34.91 28.63
C PHE A 18 2.24 35.61 27.34
N ALA A 19 2.17 36.92 27.43
CA ALA A 19 1.84 37.84 26.38
C ALA A 19 3.07 38.27 25.57
N ALA A 20 2.82 38.51 24.28
CA ALA A 20 3.36 39.53 23.38
C ALA A 20 4.88 39.84 23.33
N CYS A 21 5.44 39.76 22.12
CA CYS A 21 5.92 40.94 21.39
C CYS A 21 6.33 40.54 19.98
N GLY A 22 5.96 41.37 19.03
CA GLY A 22 6.18 41.27 17.61
C GLY A 22 7.62 41.52 17.19
N GLY A 23 7.86 41.28 15.90
CA GLY A 23 9.07 41.51 15.16
C GLY A 23 8.94 40.89 13.79
N ASP A 24 8.63 41.75 12.82
CA ASP A 24 8.80 41.48 11.41
C ASP A 24 10.29 41.24 11.15
N ASP A 25 10.59 40.19 10.35
CA ASP A 25 11.68 40.25 9.38
C ASP A 25 11.70 39.03 8.49
N ASP A 26 11.68 39.32 7.20
CA ASP A 26 11.93 38.43 6.06
C ASP A 26 13.21 37.61 6.23
N SER A 27 13.11 36.30 6.00
CA SER A 27 14.17 35.56 5.30
C SER A 27 13.69 34.17 4.98
N ALA A 28 13.52 33.92 3.70
CA ALA A 28 13.39 32.60 3.13
C ALA A 28 14.63 31.75 3.47
N ALA A 29 14.42 30.68 4.19
CA ALA A 29 15.37 29.59 4.28
C ALA A 29 14.58 28.30 4.10
N GLY A 30 14.74 27.69 2.93
CA GLY A 30 14.18 26.40 2.60
C GLY A 30 14.64 25.34 3.58
N LEU A 31 13.71 24.82 4.36
CA LEU A 31 13.91 23.60 5.10
C LEU A 31 13.47 22.44 4.21
N SER A 32 14.44 21.84 3.54
CA SER A 32 14.27 20.52 2.95
C SER A 32 14.14 19.52 4.09
N THR A 33 12.93 19.25 4.51
CA THR A 33 12.65 18.01 5.25
C THR A 33 12.66 16.88 4.23
N SER A 34 13.76 16.16 4.16
CA SER A 34 13.77 14.82 3.56
C SER A 34 13.01 13.89 4.50
N GLY A 35 11.70 13.94 4.45
CA GLY A 35 10.83 12.88 4.92
C GLY A 35 10.86 11.80 3.87
N GLY A 36 11.20 10.56 4.26
CA GLY A 36 11.03 9.40 3.39
C GLY A 36 9.58 9.33 2.95
N SER A 37 9.34 9.69 1.70
CA SER A 37 8.06 9.46 1.06
C SER A 37 8.01 7.99 0.70
N SER A 38 7.25 7.21 1.45
CA SER A 38 6.54 6.10 0.85
C SER A 38 5.72 6.75 -0.25
N ASP A 39 6.02 6.45 -1.51
CA ASP A 39 5.28 7.02 -2.64
C ASP A 39 3.93 6.30 -2.74
N ASP A 40 2.99 6.68 -1.88
CA ASP A 40 1.58 6.28 -1.89
C ASP A 40 0.80 6.97 -3.04
N SER A 41 1.51 7.46 -4.06
CA SER A 41 0.90 8.10 -5.20
C SER A 41 0.11 7.07 -6.00
N VAL A 42 -1.19 7.30 -6.13
CA VAL A 42 -2.04 6.52 -7.04
C VAL A 42 -1.55 6.78 -8.47
N PRO A 43 -1.23 5.72 -9.25
CA PRO A 43 -0.81 5.88 -10.64
C PRO A 43 -1.88 6.59 -11.48
N GLU A 44 -1.47 7.37 -12.49
CA GLU A 44 -2.40 8.08 -13.37
C GLU A 44 -3.22 7.13 -14.28
N ASP A 45 -2.66 5.96 -14.61
CA ASP A 45 -3.25 4.96 -15.51
C ASP A 45 -3.87 3.77 -14.74
N VAL A 46 -4.75 4.06 -13.78
CA VAL A 46 -5.45 3.03 -13.00
C VAL A 46 -6.70 2.54 -13.73
N VAL A 47 -6.82 1.24 -13.91
CA VAL A 47 -8.03 0.58 -14.42
C VAL A 47 -8.98 0.26 -13.28
N VAL A 48 -10.17 0.85 -13.28
CA VAL A 48 -11.22 0.54 -12.29
C VAL A 48 -11.86 -0.79 -12.63
N ILE A 49 -11.88 -1.72 -11.67
CA ILE A 49 -12.49 -3.05 -11.81
C ILE A 49 -13.55 -3.21 -10.72
N ASP A 50 -14.80 -3.40 -11.15
CA ASP A 50 -15.96 -3.59 -10.27
C ASP A 50 -16.40 -5.07 -10.18
N THR A 51 -15.61 -5.98 -10.74
CA THR A 51 -15.88 -7.43 -10.66
C THR A 51 -15.12 -8.06 -9.51
N ASP A 52 -15.75 -9.04 -8.86
CA ASP A 52 -15.14 -9.87 -7.83
C ASP A 52 -15.21 -11.34 -8.29
N PRO A 53 -14.08 -12.01 -8.51
CA PRO A 53 -12.72 -11.49 -8.36
C PRO A 53 -12.30 -10.51 -9.46
N ALA A 54 -11.34 -9.63 -9.13
CA ALA A 54 -10.61 -8.82 -10.09
C ALA A 54 -9.42 -9.62 -10.64
N GLU A 55 -9.17 -9.56 -11.95
CA GLU A 55 -8.13 -10.36 -12.58
C GLU A 55 -6.91 -9.55 -13.03
N VAL A 56 -5.72 -10.06 -12.73
CA VAL A 56 -4.43 -9.57 -13.23
C VAL A 56 -3.71 -10.73 -13.93
N THR A 57 -3.20 -10.48 -15.11
CA THR A 57 -2.41 -11.46 -15.86
C THR A 57 -0.92 -11.16 -15.74
N ALA A 58 -0.12 -12.11 -15.28
CA ALA A 58 1.34 -12.06 -15.42
C ALA A 58 1.73 -12.57 -16.81
N LEU A 59 2.40 -11.71 -17.58
CA LEU A 59 3.02 -12.02 -18.86
C LEU A 59 4.55 -12.08 -18.68
N ASP A 60 5.28 -12.41 -19.75
CA ASP A 60 6.72 -12.67 -19.67
C ASP A 60 7.56 -11.56 -18.97
N ASN A 61 7.13 -10.28 -19.02
CA ASN A 61 7.83 -9.18 -18.38
C ASN A 61 6.90 -8.07 -17.84
N SER A 62 5.63 -8.35 -17.63
CA SER A 62 4.68 -7.34 -17.15
C SER A 62 3.44 -7.96 -16.51
N PHE A 63 2.85 -7.24 -15.56
CA PHE A 63 1.48 -7.50 -15.12
C PHE A 63 0.49 -6.71 -15.99
N ARG A 64 -0.70 -7.28 -16.26
CA ARG A 64 -1.75 -6.64 -17.05
C ARG A 64 -3.13 -6.89 -16.44
N PRO A 65 -3.90 -5.82 -16.11
CA PRO A 65 -3.45 -4.43 -16.05
C PRO A 65 -2.31 -4.24 -15.05
N GLU A 66 -1.46 -3.22 -15.25
CA GLU A 66 -0.35 -2.91 -14.34
C GLU A 66 -0.86 -2.29 -13.04
N SER A 67 -1.85 -1.41 -13.15
CA SER A 67 -2.47 -0.76 -12.00
C SER A 67 -3.99 -0.90 -12.07
N ILE A 68 -4.59 -1.39 -10.99
CA ILE A 68 -6.05 -1.54 -10.85
C ILE A 68 -6.56 -0.84 -9.61
N GLN A 69 -7.81 -0.38 -9.67
CA GLN A 69 -8.57 0.07 -8.50
C GLN A 69 -9.75 -0.87 -8.27
N VAL A 70 -9.90 -1.31 -7.03
CA VAL A 70 -10.96 -2.22 -6.60
C VAL A 70 -11.61 -1.73 -5.30
N PRO A 71 -12.87 -2.06 -5.01
CA PRO A 71 -13.47 -1.85 -3.68
C PRO A 71 -12.77 -2.68 -2.60
N ALA A 72 -12.84 -2.23 -1.34
CA ALA A 72 -12.41 -3.03 -0.20
C ALA A 72 -13.23 -4.34 -0.10
N GLY A 73 -12.57 -5.43 0.28
CA GLY A 73 -13.12 -6.78 0.32
C GLY A 73 -13.05 -7.53 -1.00
N THR A 74 -12.50 -6.94 -2.07
CA THR A 74 -12.35 -7.60 -3.37
C THR A 74 -11.21 -8.62 -3.35
N GLU A 75 -11.45 -9.82 -3.87
CA GLU A 75 -10.40 -10.79 -4.17
C GLU A 75 -9.72 -10.41 -5.50
N VAL A 76 -8.40 -10.31 -5.49
CA VAL A 76 -7.59 -10.13 -6.70
C VAL A 76 -6.91 -11.44 -7.05
N VAL A 77 -7.05 -11.88 -8.30
CA VAL A 77 -6.48 -13.12 -8.81
C VAL A 77 -5.41 -12.81 -9.85
N TRP A 78 -4.18 -13.21 -9.57
CA TRP A 78 -3.08 -13.20 -10.54
C TRP A 78 -2.99 -14.55 -11.23
N THR A 79 -2.92 -14.55 -12.56
CA THR A 79 -2.72 -15.77 -13.35
C THR A 79 -1.47 -15.63 -14.21
N ASN A 80 -0.53 -16.55 -14.07
CA ASN A 80 0.65 -16.60 -14.93
C ASN A 80 0.29 -17.18 -16.30
N LYS A 81 0.08 -16.31 -17.28
CA LYS A 81 -0.15 -16.65 -18.70
C LYS A 81 1.11 -16.48 -19.55
N GLY A 82 2.24 -16.12 -18.93
CA GLY A 82 3.55 -16.06 -19.56
C GLY A 82 4.15 -17.44 -19.76
N ARG A 83 5.32 -17.48 -20.39
CA ARG A 83 6.12 -18.71 -20.62
C ARG A 83 7.17 -18.91 -19.55
N ASN A 84 7.45 -17.85 -18.77
CA ASN A 84 8.44 -17.83 -17.73
C ASN A 84 7.79 -18.01 -16.35
N GLU A 85 8.59 -18.43 -15.40
CA GLU A 85 8.23 -18.40 -13.99
C GLU A 85 8.22 -16.95 -13.48
N HIS A 86 7.35 -16.67 -12.53
CA HIS A 86 7.20 -15.37 -11.89
C HIS A 86 6.99 -15.53 -10.39
N ASN A 87 6.99 -14.42 -9.68
CA ASN A 87 6.44 -14.31 -8.34
C ASN A 87 5.64 -13.00 -8.23
N VAL A 88 4.88 -12.87 -7.16
CA VAL A 88 4.18 -11.64 -6.79
C VAL A 88 4.61 -11.32 -5.37
N LEU A 89 5.42 -10.29 -5.19
CA LEU A 89 5.95 -9.90 -3.89
C LEU A 89 5.50 -8.49 -3.52
N HIS A 90 4.99 -8.33 -2.32
CA HIS A 90 4.62 -7.03 -1.77
C HIS A 90 5.87 -6.18 -1.52
N VAL A 91 5.83 -4.89 -1.87
CA VAL A 91 6.99 -3.97 -1.73
C VAL A 91 7.29 -3.63 -0.28
N ASP A 92 6.24 -3.42 0.53
CA ASP A 92 6.36 -2.86 1.88
C ASP A 92 6.20 -3.90 3.01
N GLY A 93 6.20 -5.19 2.68
CA GLY A 93 6.06 -6.25 3.68
C GLY A 93 5.98 -7.65 3.08
N ASP A 94 5.71 -8.63 3.95
CA ASP A 94 5.61 -10.05 3.60
C ASP A 94 4.21 -10.61 3.92
N ASP A 95 3.21 -9.74 4.07
CA ASP A 95 1.88 -10.13 4.52
C ASP A 95 1.10 -10.92 3.46
N TRP A 96 1.44 -10.73 2.19
CA TRP A 96 0.85 -11.43 1.06
C TRP A 96 1.83 -11.53 -0.10
N GLY A 97 1.58 -12.49 -0.97
CA GLY A 97 2.39 -12.74 -2.15
C GLY A 97 2.52 -14.22 -2.44
N VAL A 98 3.17 -14.56 -3.54
CA VAL A 98 3.46 -15.93 -3.96
C VAL A 98 4.87 -16.03 -4.49
N GLU A 99 5.58 -17.06 -4.06
CA GLU A 99 6.95 -17.33 -4.49
C GLU A 99 7.00 -18.01 -5.86
N VAL A 100 8.21 -18.06 -6.44
CA VAL A 100 8.47 -18.58 -7.78
C VAL A 100 7.99 -20.02 -7.96
N ASP A 101 8.26 -20.87 -6.97
CA ASP A 101 7.95 -22.31 -7.04
C ASP A 101 6.45 -22.58 -7.14
N ASP A 102 5.62 -21.67 -6.60
CA ASP A 102 4.16 -21.78 -6.59
C ASP A 102 3.47 -20.94 -7.67
N PHE A 103 4.23 -20.17 -8.48
CA PHE A 103 3.68 -19.30 -9.52
C PHE A 103 4.28 -19.58 -10.90
N GLN A 104 4.37 -20.86 -11.25
CA GLN A 104 4.82 -21.36 -12.55
C GLN A 104 3.83 -21.03 -13.68
N PRO A 105 4.22 -21.11 -14.97
CA PRO A 105 3.30 -20.92 -16.09
C PRO A 105 2.02 -21.73 -15.94
N GLY A 106 0.86 -21.05 -16.02
CA GLY A 106 -0.47 -21.62 -15.81
C GLY A 106 -0.97 -21.62 -14.36
N ALA A 107 -0.13 -21.30 -13.39
CA ALA A 107 -0.55 -21.16 -11.98
C ALA A 107 -1.32 -19.86 -11.74
N SER A 108 -2.13 -19.86 -10.68
CA SER A 108 -2.84 -18.66 -10.19
C SER A 108 -2.62 -18.50 -8.69
N TYR A 109 -2.62 -17.23 -8.25
CA TYR A 109 -2.56 -16.81 -6.87
C TYR A 109 -3.69 -15.82 -6.59
N ALA A 110 -4.31 -15.88 -5.43
CA ALA A 110 -5.38 -14.98 -5.04
C ALA A 110 -5.12 -14.37 -3.66
N HIS A 111 -5.51 -13.10 -3.49
CA HIS A 111 -5.49 -12.40 -2.21
C HIS A 111 -6.67 -11.43 -2.12
N THR A 112 -7.31 -11.36 -0.95
CA THR A 112 -8.41 -10.43 -0.67
C THR A 112 -7.88 -9.20 0.06
N PHE A 113 -8.24 -8.01 -0.43
CA PHE A 113 -7.82 -6.73 0.15
C PHE A 113 -8.99 -6.12 0.95
N ASP A 114 -8.96 -6.25 2.27
CA ASP A 114 -10.03 -5.74 3.15
C ASP A 114 -9.87 -4.27 3.52
N ASP A 115 -8.65 -3.78 3.57
CA ASP A 115 -8.35 -2.41 3.99
C ASP A 115 -8.08 -1.49 2.79
N ALA A 116 -8.62 -0.26 2.85
CA ALA A 116 -8.35 0.76 1.84
C ALA A 116 -6.86 1.18 1.88
N GLY A 117 -6.25 1.31 0.69
CA GLY A 117 -4.82 1.65 0.60
C GLY A 117 -4.25 1.48 -0.80
N VAL A 118 -2.97 1.72 -0.92
CA VAL A 118 -2.19 1.51 -2.15
C VAL A 118 -1.18 0.39 -1.89
N TYR A 119 -1.31 -0.70 -2.61
CA TYR A 119 -0.50 -1.91 -2.45
C TYR A 119 0.36 -2.11 -3.68
N ARG A 120 1.65 -1.83 -3.55
CA ARG A 120 2.64 -2.00 -4.62
C ARG A 120 3.24 -3.40 -4.57
N TYR A 121 3.42 -4.00 -5.73
CA TYR A 121 4.01 -5.33 -5.86
C TYR A 121 4.91 -5.44 -7.09
N TYR A 122 5.74 -6.46 -7.12
CA TYR A 122 6.70 -6.68 -8.20
C TYR A 122 7.01 -8.18 -8.37
N CYS A 123 7.63 -8.52 -9.49
CA CYS A 123 8.25 -9.81 -9.72
C CYS A 123 9.77 -9.66 -9.62
N SER A 124 10.40 -10.29 -8.64
CA SER A 124 11.85 -10.13 -8.38
C SER A 124 12.76 -10.74 -9.46
N ILE A 125 12.21 -11.58 -10.33
CA ILE A 125 12.97 -12.18 -11.45
C ILE A 125 13.10 -11.21 -12.62
N HIS A 126 12.07 -10.38 -12.86
CA HIS A 126 11.97 -9.50 -14.02
C HIS A 126 11.85 -8.01 -13.66
N GLY A 127 12.08 -7.65 -12.39
CA GLY A 127 11.99 -6.27 -11.92
C GLY A 127 12.59 -6.08 -10.52
N THR A 128 12.42 -4.86 -10.06
CA THR A 128 12.74 -4.42 -8.71
C THR A 128 11.50 -3.76 -8.10
N THR A 129 11.59 -3.26 -6.88
CA THR A 129 10.49 -2.51 -6.24
C THR A 129 10.06 -1.26 -7.00
N ASP A 130 10.91 -0.74 -7.91
CA ASP A 130 10.70 0.56 -8.55
C ASP A 130 10.68 0.51 -10.09
N ALA A 131 11.05 -0.62 -10.69
CA ALA A 131 11.15 -0.73 -12.14
C ALA A 131 11.04 -2.15 -12.67
N GLY A 132 10.64 -2.30 -13.91
CA GLY A 132 10.50 -3.57 -14.60
C GLY A 132 9.11 -4.16 -14.45
N MET A 133 8.98 -5.41 -14.02
CA MET A 133 7.71 -6.08 -13.83
C MET A 133 7.11 -5.70 -12.47
N ILE A 134 6.41 -4.58 -12.43
CA ILE A 134 5.76 -4.00 -11.24
C ILE A 134 4.25 -3.93 -11.44
N GLY A 135 3.50 -3.74 -10.34
CA GLY A 135 2.07 -3.49 -10.37
C GLY A 135 1.57 -2.78 -9.11
N THR A 136 0.35 -2.27 -9.17
CA THR A 136 -0.28 -1.53 -8.07
C THR A 136 -1.76 -1.90 -7.94
N ILE A 137 -2.18 -2.21 -6.73
CA ILE A 137 -3.60 -2.35 -6.37
C ILE A 137 -3.98 -1.14 -5.52
N VAL A 138 -4.96 -0.36 -6.00
CA VAL A 138 -5.58 0.74 -5.24
C VAL A 138 -6.89 0.22 -4.68
N VAL A 139 -7.01 0.13 -3.36
CA VAL A 139 -8.23 -0.32 -2.69
C VAL A 139 -8.98 0.90 -2.19
N SER A 140 -10.19 1.10 -2.71
CA SER A 140 -11.09 2.19 -2.28
C SER A 140 -11.98 1.75 -1.14
N GLY A 141 -12.10 2.61 -0.11
CA GLY A 141 -13.00 2.40 1.03
C GLY A 141 -14.44 2.78 0.76
#